data_a6b1d1d1fe69a71331e1d75a0a5b3062
#
_entry.id   a6b1d1d1fe69a71331e1d75a0a5b3062
#
_cell.length_a   1.000
_cell.length_b   1.000
_cell.length_c   1.000
_cell.angle_alpha   90.00
_cell.angle_beta   90.00
_cell.angle_gamma   90.00
#
_symmetry.space_group_name_H-M   'P 1'
#
loop_
_entity.id
_entity.type
_entity.pdbx_description
1 polymer ?
#
loop_
_entity_poly.entity_id
_entity_poly.type
_entity_poly.pdbx_seq_one_letter_code
_entity_poly.pdbx_strand_id
1 'polypeptide(L)'
;LDLRTQVRDDEGRWHDGEPVTLPARAIFIAAGTSPNTVLAREDAQHFKLHGKYFSAVDSSGQSVIPEAGSSKPKQANVLMSKSLDGRFVSFFGDLHPSYFGNVVKALGSAKQGFPVVSGVLRQKPAASGDTDAGFMAKLNRDWRATVHAVQRLTPTIVEVVIKAPAAARGFKPGQFYRLQNFEARSRLVGGVLPATRLTMEGLALTGAATDKDRGLLSTIVLEMGGSADLCADLRPGEPVVLMGPTGSPTHIAANETVLLVGGGLGNAVLFSIGSAFRAQGSKVLYFAGYKKMIDRYKVEEIEAASDVTVWCCDESPGFEPTRAGDKCFVGNIVQGMQAYADGNLGHTMIQMPEVDRIIVIGSDAMMAAVARARHGVLHRHLKAGH
;
A
#
# COMPACT_ATOMS: atom_id res chain seq x y z
N LEU A 1 33.90 17.62 -1.94
CA LEU A 1 32.64 18.33 -1.77
C LEU A 1 32.91 19.85 -1.78
N ASP A 2 32.36 20.53 -2.77
CA ASP A 2 32.45 21.98 -2.88
C ASP A 2 31.22 22.60 -2.22
N LEU A 3 31.44 23.47 -1.27
CA LEU A 3 30.45 24.17 -0.49
C LEU A 3 30.62 25.68 -0.65
N ARG A 4 29.52 26.43 -0.51
CA ARG A 4 29.58 27.86 -0.25
C ARG A 4 29.22 28.12 1.20
N THR A 5 30.06 28.86 1.87
CA THR A 5 29.73 29.34 3.22
C THR A 5 28.62 30.38 3.14
N GLN A 6 27.84 30.51 4.19
CA GLN A 6 26.84 31.56 4.32
C GLN A 6 27.30 32.52 5.42
N VAL A 7 27.36 33.80 5.11
CA VAL A 7 27.73 34.85 6.05
C VAL A 7 26.52 35.73 6.30
N ARG A 8 26.31 36.06 7.58
CA ARG A 8 25.20 36.92 8.00
C ARG A 8 25.71 38.34 8.18
N ASP A 9 25.06 39.32 7.53
CA ASP A 9 25.38 40.73 7.69
C ASP A 9 24.82 41.33 9.01
N ASP A 10 25.18 42.58 9.29
CA ASP A 10 24.71 43.27 10.48
C ASP A 10 23.21 43.54 10.51
N GLU A 11 22.55 43.46 9.35
CA GLU A 11 21.09 43.56 9.20
C GLU A 11 20.39 42.20 9.31
N GLY A 12 21.17 41.13 9.52
CA GLY A 12 20.67 39.79 9.72
C GLY A 12 20.35 39.03 8.44
N ARG A 13 20.72 39.52 7.27
CA ARG A 13 20.52 38.83 5.97
C ARG A 13 21.69 37.91 5.68
N TRP A 14 21.38 36.78 5.04
CA TRP A 14 22.36 35.77 4.63
C TRP A 14 22.89 36.07 3.23
N HIS A 15 24.19 36.01 3.05
CA HIS A 15 24.88 36.17 1.78
C HIS A 15 25.81 34.97 1.52
N ASP A 16 26.04 34.66 0.25
CA ASP A 16 27.03 33.68 -0.12
C ASP A 16 28.43 34.19 0.24
N GLY A 17 29.17 33.39 1.00
CA GLY A 17 30.56 33.63 1.34
C GLY A 17 31.51 32.86 0.41
N GLU A 18 32.77 32.73 0.86
CA GLU A 18 33.80 32.06 0.09
C GLU A 18 33.50 30.56 -0.15
N PRO A 19 33.88 30.04 -1.32
CA PRO A 19 33.81 28.62 -1.58
C PRO A 19 34.82 27.85 -0.73
N VAL A 20 34.38 26.71 -0.19
CA VAL A 20 35.23 25.81 0.61
C VAL A 20 35.12 24.40 0.04
N THR A 21 36.27 23.81 -0.30
CA THR A 21 36.34 22.41 -0.71
C THR A 21 36.73 21.54 0.48
N LEU A 22 35.87 20.58 0.85
CA LEU A 22 36.12 19.61 1.91
C LEU A 22 36.33 18.24 1.34
N PRO A 23 37.39 17.50 1.75
CA PRO A 23 37.51 16.08 1.40
C PRO A 23 36.42 15.30 2.14
N ALA A 24 35.52 14.67 1.39
CA ALA A 24 34.43 13.87 1.97
C ALA A 24 34.27 12.57 1.23
N ARG A 25 34.24 11.46 1.97
CA ARG A 25 33.98 10.11 1.45
C ARG A 25 32.49 9.81 1.37
N ALA A 26 31.69 10.41 2.24
CA ALA A 26 30.25 10.33 2.29
C ALA A 26 29.65 11.66 2.79
N ILE A 27 28.44 11.94 2.33
CA ILE A 27 27.69 13.15 2.71
C ILE A 27 26.37 12.71 3.31
N PHE A 28 26.08 13.12 4.53
CA PHE A 28 24.81 12.90 5.20
C PHE A 28 24.06 14.22 5.28
N ILE A 29 22.95 14.30 4.57
CA ILE A 29 22.09 15.49 4.58
C ILE A 29 21.09 15.35 5.72
N ALA A 30 21.21 16.21 6.74
CA ALA A 30 20.33 16.27 7.89
C ALA A 30 19.75 17.69 8.05
N ALA A 31 19.19 18.23 6.98
CA ALA A 31 18.72 19.61 6.87
C ALA A 31 17.38 19.88 7.58
N GLY A 32 16.91 18.95 8.40
CA GLY A 32 15.61 19.03 9.08
C GLY A 32 14.45 18.56 8.19
N THR A 33 13.23 18.71 8.70
CA THR A 33 11.99 18.29 8.03
C THR A 33 11.10 19.48 7.73
N SER A 34 10.27 19.36 6.70
CA SER A 34 9.17 20.28 6.42
C SER A 34 7.85 19.60 6.71
N PRO A 35 6.80 20.33 7.15
CA PRO A 35 5.48 19.76 7.34
C PRO A 35 4.97 19.14 6.04
N ASN A 36 4.47 17.90 6.10
CA ASN A 36 3.82 17.29 4.96
C ASN A 36 2.39 17.84 4.81
N THR A 37 2.19 18.72 3.86
CA THR A 37 0.91 19.40 3.60
C THR A 37 0.28 18.99 2.28
N VAL A 38 0.62 17.80 1.77
CA VAL A 38 0.09 17.27 0.50
C VAL A 38 -1.44 17.21 0.52
N LEU A 39 -2.05 16.88 1.66
CA LEU A 39 -3.50 16.81 1.85
C LEU A 39 -4.21 18.14 1.48
N ALA A 40 -3.57 19.29 1.70
CA ALA A 40 -4.15 20.58 1.31
C ALA A 40 -4.19 20.79 -0.22
N ARG A 41 -3.37 20.06 -0.99
CA ARG A 41 -3.43 20.06 -2.47
C ARG A 41 -4.47 19.06 -2.99
N GLU A 42 -4.62 17.94 -2.29
CA GLU A 42 -5.54 16.86 -2.69
C GLU A 42 -6.98 17.19 -2.32
N ASP A 43 -7.20 17.93 -1.24
CA ASP A 43 -8.53 18.33 -0.76
C ASP A 43 -8.52 19.78 -0.24
N ALA A 44 -8.31 20.74 -1.13
CA ALA A 44 -8.26 22.17 -0.82
C ALA A 44 -9.59 22.75 -0.30
N GLN A 45 -10.69 22.02 -0.48
CA GLN A 45 -11.99 22.43 0.05
C GLN A 45 -12.02 22.32 1.58
N HIS A 46 -11.46 21.26 2.13
CA HIS A 46 -11.51 20.96 3.55
C HIS A 46 -10.24 21.33 4.30
N PHE A 47 -9.09 21.39 3.61
CA PHE A 47 -7.78 21.64 4.24
C PHE A 47 -7.11 22.88 3.66
N LYS A 48 -6.95 23.88 4.49
CA LYS A 48 -6.33 25.15 4.12
C LYS A 48 -4.94 25.29 4.76
N LEU A 49 -4.08 26.08 4.13
CA LEU A 49 -2.77 26.40 4.66
C LEU A 49 -2.71 27.83 5.19
N HIS A 50 -1.91 28.02 6.24
CA HIS A 50 -1.41 29.30 6.71
C HIS A 50 0.12 29.26 6.70
N GLY A 51 0.72 29.91 5.69
CA GLY A 51 2.13 29.76 5.39
C GLY A 51 2.47 28.31 4.97
N LYS A 52 3.43 27.69 5.64
CA LYS A 52 3.84 26.30 5.37
C LYS A 52 3.13 25.25 6.22
N TYR A 53 2.20 25.65 7.08
CA TYR A 53 1.46 24.75 7.97
C TYR A 53 -0.02 24.70 7.60
N PHE A 54 -0.72 23.69 8.08
CA PHE A 54 -2.19 23.68 8.03
C PHE A 54 -2.76 24.82 8.89
N SER A 55 -3.87 25.40 8.42
CA SER A 55 -4.68 26.33 9.22
C SER A 55 -5.32 25.59 10.39
N ALA A 56 -5.62 26.33 11.45
CA ALA A 56 -6.37 25.78 12.58
C ALA A 56 -7.75 26.46 12.75
N VAL A 57 -8.64 25.74 13.41
CA VAL A 57 -9.97 26.24 13.78
C VAL A 57 -10.21 26.02 15.28
N ASP A 58 -11.11 26.80 15.88
CA ASP A 58 -11.61 26.55 17.22
C ASP A 58 -12.76 25.52 17.25
N SER A 59 -13.32 25.27 18.43
CA SER A 59 -14.42 24.31 18.60
C SER A 59 -15.74 24.75 17.91
N SER A 60 -15.86 26.02 17.52
CA SER A 60 -16.98 26.50 16.71
C SER A 60 -16.74 26.30 15.20
N GLY A 61 -15.49 26.09 14.80
CA GLY A 61 -15.05 25.99 13.41
C GLY A 61 -14.53 27.32 12.84
N GLN A 62 -14.36 28.34 13.68
CA GLN A 62 -13.78 29.62 13.25
C GLN A 62 -12.26 29.53 13.17
N SER A 63 -11.69 30.20 12.16
CA SER A 63 -10.24 30.20 11.95
C SER A 63 -9.51 30.84 13.13
N VAL A 64 -8.44 30.17 13.59
CA VAL A 64 -7.52 30.65 14.63
C VAL A 64 -6.09 30.50 14.17
N ILE A 65 -5.18 31.34 14.71
CA ILE A 65 -3.76 31.27 14.41
C ILE A 65 -3.04 30.69 15.64
N PRO A 66 -2.50 29.47 15.55
CA PRO A 66 -1.74 28.86 16.64
C PRO A 66 -0.47 29.65 16.93
N GLU A 67 -0.09 29.74 18.20
CA GLU A 67 1.17 30.31 18.64
C GLU A 67 2.36 29.50 18.08
N ALA A 68 3.19 30.11 17.24
CA ALA A 68 4.27 29.41 16.56
C ALA A 68 5.47 29.13 17.49
N GLY A 69 6.08 27.94 17.35
CA GLY A 69 7.33 27.58 18.03
C GLY A 69 7.26 27.38 19.54
N SER A 70 6.07 27.41 20.15
CA SER A 70 5.86 27.24 21.59
C SER A 70 5.60 25.77 21.93
N SER A 71 6.43 25.19 22.81
CA SER A 71 6.16 23.84 23.34
C SER A 71 5.00 23.79 24.33
N LYS A 72 4.58 24.95 24.84
CA LYS A 72 3.48 25.12 25.78
C LYS A 72 2.66 26.35 25.38
N PRO A 73 1.93 26.31 24.25
CA PRO A 73 1.09 27.42 23.82
C PRO A 73 -0.01 27.68 24.84
N LYS A 74 -0.46 28.91 24.98
CA LYS A 74 -1.59 29.27 25.86
C LYS A 74 -2.85 28.51 25.51
N GLN A 75 -3.05 28.23 24.22
CA GLN A 75 -4.16 27.41 23.70
C GLN A 75 -3.61 26.39 22.72
N ALA A 76 -3.92 25.11 22.94
CA ALA A 76 -3.61 24.03 22.03
C ALA A 76 -4.62 24.00 20.89
N ASN A 77 -4.43 24.78 19.84
CA ASN A 77 -5.32 24.87 18.69
C ASN A 77 -5.11 23.70 17.72
N VAL A 78 -5.38 22.48 18.17
CA VAL A 78 -5.11 21.24 17.46
C VAL A 78 -6.23 20.78 16.50
N LEU A 79 -7.27 21.59 16.32
CA LEU A 79 -8.32 21.32 15.35
C LEU A 79 -7.93 21.97 14.01
N MET A 80 -7.89 21.18 12.95
CA MET A 80 -7.44 21.61 11.62
C MET A 80 -8.61 22.07 10.75
N SER A 81 -9.71 21.33 10.80
CA SER A 81 -10.90 21.64 10.04
C SER A 81 -12.16 21.12 10.73
N LYS A 82 -13.32 21.68 10.38
CA LYS A 82 -14.65 21.22 10.75
C LYS A 82 -15.47 21.00 9.49
N SER A 83 -16.01 19.80 9.32
CA SER A 83 -16.90 19.47 8.20
C SER A 83 -18.34 19.91 8.46
N LEU A 84 -19.16 19.96 7.41
CA LEU A 84 -20.57 20.38 7.47
C LEU A 84 -21.41 19.50 8.41
N ASP A 85 -21.06 18.21 8.54
CA ASP A 85 -21.71 17.27 9.46
C ASP A 85 -21.19 17.35 10.90
N GLY A 86 -20.37 18.37 11.21
CA GLY A 86 -19.86 18.64 12.54
C GLY A 86 -18.71 17.76 13.01
N ARG A 87 -18.10 16.98 12.11
CA ARG A 87 -16.85 16.23 12.40
C ARG A 87 -15.65 17.17 12.34
N PHE A 88 -14.64 16.87 13.14
CA PHE A 88 -13.37 17.60 13.15
C PHE A 88 -12.23 16.70 12.71
N VAL A 89 -11.25 17.31 12.06
CA VAL A 89 -9.92 16.74 11.85
C VAL A 89 -8.97 17.46 12.78
N SER A 90 -8.13 16.73 13.49
CA SER A 90 -7.11 17.29 14.39
C SER A 90 -5.70 16.97 13.87
N PHE A 91 -4.73 17.82 14.22
CA PHE A 91 -3.34 17.67 13.81
C PHE A 91 -2.39 17.89 14.99
N PHE A 92 -1.28 17.15 14.97
CA PHE A 92 -0.33 17.06 16.06
C PHE A 92 1.10 16.99 15.53
N GLY A 93 2.08 17.12 16.41
CA GLY A 93 3.48 16.94 16.09
C GLY A 93 4.02 17.99 15.13
N ASP A 94 4.88 17.57 14.21
CA ASP A 94 5.57 18.45 13.27
C ASP A 94 4.63 19.09 12.22
N LEU A 95 3.42 18.62 12.08
CA LEU A 95 2.40 19.27 11.24
C LEU A 95 1.83 20.54 11.89
N HIS A 96 2.00 20.69 13.21
CA HIS A 96 1.41 21.78 13.97
C HIS A 96 2.44 22.91 14.21
N PRO A 97 2.12 24.17 13.91
CA PRO A 97 3.09 25.27 13.98
C PRO A 97 3.65 25.53 15.38
N SER A 98 2.91 25.22 16.46
CA SER A 98 3.43 25.34 17.83
C SER A 98 4.47 24.28 18.16
N TYR A 99 4.26 23.04 17.69
CA TYR A 99 5.02 21.87 18.14
C TYR A 99 6.09 21.39 17.17
N PHE A 100 6.22 22.05 16.05
CA PHE A 100 7.22 21.76 15.04
C PHE A 100 8.67 21.85 15.57
N GLY A 101 9.54 20.98 15.09
CA GLY A 101 10.99 21.13 15.15
C GLY A 101 11.73 20.18 16.09
N ASN A 102 11.06 19.42 16.96
CA ASN A 102 11.70 18.32 17.70
C ASN A 102 10.68 17.35 18.32
N VAL A 103 11.17 16.15 18.62
CA VAL A 103 10.34 15.04 19.16
C VAL A 103 9.67 15.40 20.48
N VAL A 104 10.33 16.15 21.38
CA VAL A 104 9.76 16.51 22.68
C VAL A 104 8.53 17.41 22.51
N LYS A 105 8.61 18.38 21.60
CA LYS A 105 7.46 19.22 21.25
C LYS A 105 6.35 18.40 20.61
N ALA A 106 6.71 17.49 19.68
CA ALA A 106 5.74 16.61 19.03
C ALA A 106 4.99 15.74 20.04
N LEU A 107 5.66 15.12 20.99
CA LEU A 107 5.05 14.38 22.10
C LEU A 107 4.20 15.28 23.00
N GLY A 108 4.68 16.51 23.29
CA GLY A 108 3.95 17.52 24.06
C GLY A 108 2.62 17.88 23.42
N SER A 109 2.53 17.86 22.08
CA SER A 109 1.30 18.17 21.35
C SER A 109 0.15 17.23 21.70
N ALA A 110 0.43 15.93 21.82
CA ALA A 110 -0.57 14.95 22.20
C ALA A 110 -1.11 15.20 23.61
N LYS A 111 -0.20 15.47 24.57
CA LYS A 111 -0.57 15.76 25.97
C LYS A 111 -1.41 17.02 26.11
N GLN A 112 -1.12 18.07 25.34
CA GLN A 112 -1.83 19.33 25.43
C GLN A 112 -3.08 19.38 24.56
N GLY A 113 -3.10 18.62 23.45
CA GLY A 113 -4.19 18.65 22.50
C GLY A 113 -5.34 17.68 22.84
N PHE A 114 -5.07 16.55 23.55
CA PHE A 114 -6.15 15.61 23.85
C PHE A 114 -7.32 16.21 24.63
N PRO A 115 -7.15 17.19 25.56
CA PRO A 115 -8.32 17.79 26.24
C PRO A 115 -9.23 18.55 25.27
N VAL A 116 -8.66 19.18 24.22
CA VAL A 116 -9.43 19.87 23.19
C VAL A 116 -10.30 18.87 22.42
N VAL A 117 -9.71 17.78 21.97
CA VAL A 117 -10.43 16.70 21.26
C VAL A 117 -11.50 16.09 22.17
N SER A 118 -11.16 15.80 23.43
CA SER A 118 -12.12 15.30 24.43
C SER A 118 -13.27 16.27 24.67
N GLY A 119 -12.97 17.57 24.68
CA GLY A 119 -13.99 18.64 24.82
C GLY A 119 -15.00 18.63 23.68
N VAL A 120 -14.51 18.48 22.44
CA VAL A 120 -15.36 18.36 21.23
C VAL A 120 -16.21 17.09 21.28
N LEU A 121 -15.62 15.96 21.69
CA LEU A 121 -16.35 14.69 21.76
C LEU A 121 -17.44 14.68 22.83
N ARG A 122 -17.25 15.36 23.99
CA ARG A 122 -18.26 15.48 25.04
C ARG A 122 -19.51 16.23 24.60
N GLN A 123 -19.40 17.07 23.55
CA GLN A 123 -20.56 17.82 23.02
C GLN A 123 -21.47 16.94 22.16
N LYS A 124 -20.98 15.75 21.75
CA LYS A 124 -21.79 14.81 20.97
C LYS A 124 -22.60 13.91 21.92
N PRO A 125 -23.87 13.60 21.57
CA PRO A 125 -24.63 12.63 22.35
C PRO A 125 -23.87 11.30 22.39
N ALA A 126 -23.96 10.57 23.49
CA ALA A 126 -23.40 9.23 23.61
C ALA A 126 -23.95 8.36 22.47
N ALA A 127 -23.04 7.79 21.66
CA ALA A 127 -23.40 7.11 20.43
C ALA A 127 -24.12 5.77 20.66
N SER A 128 -23.98 5.17 21.84
CA SER A 128 -24.62 3.88 22.18
C SER A 128 -24.77 3.72 23.69
N GLY A 129 -25.79 2.96 24.09
CA GLY A 129 -25.96 2.48 25.48
C GLY A 129 -25.10 1.23 25.78
N ASP A 130 -24.03 0.98 24.99
CA ASP A 130 -23.17 -0.18 25.18
C ASP A 130 -22.45 -0.10 26.54
N THR A 131 -22.40 -1.22 27.23
CA THR A 131 -21.51 -1.35 28.39
C THR A 131 -20.07 -1.38 27.94
N ASP A 132 -19.09 -1.06 28.81
CA ASP A 132 -17.66 -1.14 28.50
C ASP A 132 -17.27 -2.52 27.95
N ALA A 133 -17.84 -3.60 28.52
CA ALA A 133 -17.63 -4.96 28.04
C ALA A 133 -18.18 -5.19 26.62
N GLY A 134 -19.37 -4.68 26.33
CA GLY A 134 -19.98 -4.74 25.00
C GLY A 134 -19.18 -3.95 23.97
N PHE A 135 -18.71 -2.75 24.32
CA PHE A 135 -17.84 -1.94 23.47
C PHE A 135 -16.51 -2.64 23.19
N MET A 136 -15.84 -3.19 24.22
CA MET A 136 -14.59 -3.94 24.04
C MET A 136 -14.79 -5.22 23.22
N ALA A 137 -15.90 -5.92 23.37
CA ALA A 137 -16.23 -7.07 22.52
C ALA A 137 -16.38 -6.67 21.05
N LYS A 138 -17.02 -5.54 20.78
CA LYS A 138 -17.14 -4.98 19.43
C LYS A 138 -15.78 -4.59 18.83
N LEU A 139 -14.93 -3.90 19.58
CA LEU A 139 -13.59 -3.56 19.15
C LEU A 139 -12.76 -4.80 18.85
N ASN A 140 -12.77 -5.81 19.72
CA ASN A 140 -12.06 -7.05 19.50
C ASN A 140 -12.56 -7.80 18.26
N ARG A 141 -13.88 -7.85 18.03
CA ARG A 141 -14.44 -8.49 16.84
C ARG A 141 -14.05 -7.79 15.55
N ASP A 142 -14.08 -6.46 15.52
CA ASP A 142 -13.93 -5.68 14.29
C ASP A 142 -12.47 -5.31 13.98
N TRP A 143 -11.65 -5.11 15.00
CA TRP A 143 -10.30 -4.55 14.87
C TRP A 143 -9.16 -5.49 15.29
N ARG A 144 -9.42 -6.50 16.10
CA ARG A 144 -8.39 -7.45 16.48
C ARG A 144 -8.20 -8.47 15.36
N ALA A 145 -7.11 -8.27 14.60
CA ALA A 145 -6.76 -9.20 13.55
C ALA A 145 -6.22 -10.51 14.14
N THR A 146 -6.64 -11.63 13.58
CA THR A 146 -6.14 -12.97 13.93
C THR A 146 -5.87 -13.77 12.65
N VAL A 147 -4.87 -14.61 12.68
CA VAL A 147 -4.60 -15.57 11.60
C VAL A 147 -5.78 -16.54 11.50
N HIS A 148 -6.39 -16.65 10.32
CA HIS A 148 -7.44 -17.63 10.06
C HIS A 148 -6.85 -18.93 9.51
N ALA A 149 -5.94 -18.83 8.55
CA ALA A 149 -5.25 -19.97 7.94
C ALA A 149 -3.89 -19.53 7.40
N VAL A 150 -2.97 -20.47 7.33
CA VAL A 150 -1.70 -20.34 6.60
C VAL A 150 -1.62 -21.53 5.65
N GLN A 151 -1.43 -21.26 4.36
CA GLN A 151 -1.38 -22.28 3.34
C GLN A 151 -0.13 -22.11 2.48
N ARG A 152 0.66 -23.17 2.33
CA ARG A 152 1.78 -23.19 1.39
C ARG A 152 1.25 -23.43 -0.02
N LEU A 153 1.42 -22.45 -0.89
CA LEU A 153 0.95 -22.52 -2.27
C LEU A 153 2.00 -23.15 -3.20
N THR A 154 3.26 -22.80 -2.96
CA THR A 154 4.43 -23.34 -3.70
C THR A 154 5.57 -23.56 -2.69
N PRO A 155 6.72 -24.13 -3.08
CA PRO A 155 7.86 -24.29 -2.16
C PRO A 155 8.31 -22.98 -1.50
N THR A 156 8.07 -21.82 -2.13
CA THR A 156 8.53 -20.50 -1.67
C THR A 156 7.43 -19.48 -1.48
N ILE A 157 6.15 -19.85 -1.70
CA ILE A 157 5.03 -18.92 -1.57
C ILE A 157 4.02 -19.44 -0.56
N VAL A 158 3.65 -18.56 0.37
CA VAL A 158 2.69 -18.83 1.44
C VAL A 158 1.53 -17.85 1.34
N GLU A 159 0.31 -18.35 1.49
CA GLU A 159 -0.88 -17.53 1.69
C GLU A 159 -1.17 -17.43 3.20
N VAL A 160 -1.32 -16.21 3.69
CA VAL A 160 -1.79 -15.93 5.04
C VAL A 160 -3.17 -15.33 4.95
N VAL A 161 -4.17 -16.06 5.41
CA VAL A 161 -5.55 -15.58 5.51
C VAL A 161 -5.76 -15.05 6.91
N ILE A 162 -6.19 -13.80 7.00
CA ILE A 162 -6.34 -13.07 8.25
C ILE A 162 -7.81 -12.72 8.45
N LYS A 163 -8.35 -13.02 9.63
CA LYS A 163 -9.66 -12.53 10.05
C LYS A 163 -9.50 -11.11 10.60
N ALA A 164 -9.96 -10.12 9.83
CA ALA A 164 -9.88 -8.71 10.15
C ALA A 164 -11.06 -7.96 9.51
N PRO A 165 -12.27 -8.03 10.10
CA PRO A 165 -13.49 -7.58 9.42
C PRO A 165 -13.46 -6.12 8.97
N ALA A 166 -12.95 -5.20 9.79
CA ALA A 166 -12.85 -3.79 9.42
C ALA A 166 -11.90 -3.57 8.23
N ALA A 167 -10.74 -4.25 8.24
CA ALA A 167 -9.75 -4.17 7.16
C ALA A 167 -10.29 -4.80 5.86
N ALA A 168 -10.96 -5.95 5.94
CA ALA A 168 -11.54 -6.62 4.78
C ALA A 168 -12.63 -5.78 4.12
N ARG A 169 -13.52 -5.14 4.90
CA ARG A 169 -14.56 -4.25 4.37
C ARG A 169 -13.99 -3.02 3.67
N GLY A 170 -12.90 -2.47 4.19
CA GLY A 170 -12.25 -1.27 3.64
C GLY A 170 -11.40 -1.51 2.40
N PHE A 171 -11.07 -2.75 2.07
CA PHE A 171 -10.19 -3.09 0.96
C PHE A 171 -10.75 -2.73 -0.40
N LYS A 172 -9.87 -2.15 -1.23
CA LYS A 172 -10.08 -1.95 -2.67
C LYS A 172 -8.88 -2.55 -3.42
N PRO A 173 -9.08 -3.16 -4.60
CA PRO A 173 -8.00 -3.77 -5.38
C PRO A 173 -6.82 -2.83 -5.63
N GLY A 174 -5.60 -3.34 -5.50
CA GLY A 174 -4.36 -2.58 -5.61
C GLY A 174 -3.84 -1.99 -4.29
N GLN A 175 -4.61 -2.03 -3.21
CA GLN A 175 -4.16 -1.61 -1.89
C GLN A 175 -3.35 -2.70 -1.19
N PHE A 176 -2.61 -2.31 -0.16
CA PHE A 176 -1.74 -3.21 0.61
C PHE A 176 -1.94 -3.02 2.12
N TYR A 177 -1.34 -3.92 2.88
CA TYR A 177 -1.37 -3.98 4.33
C TYR A 177 0.05 -4.10 4.88
N ARG A 178 0.24 -3.75 6.14
CA ARG A 178 1.44 -4.12 6.90
C ARG A 178 1.07 -5.16 7.93
N LEU A 179 1.75 -6.29 7.89
CA LEU A 179 1.57 -7.41 8.80
C LEU A 179 2.77 -7.54 9.72
N GLN A 180 2.51 -7.80 11.00
CA GLN A 180 3.54 -8.07 12.00
C GLN A 180 3.00 -9.06 13.05
N ASN A 181 3.84 -9.98 13.52
CA ASN A 181 3.50 -10.85 14.66
C ASN A 181 3.72 -10.10 15.98
N PHE A 182 3.19 -10.66 17.07
CA PHE A 182 3.51 -10.20 18.42
C PHE A 182 4.74 -10.95 18.95
N GLU A 183 5.71 -10.23 19.49
CA GLU A 183 6.94 -10.80 20.07
C GLU A 183 6.64 -11.89 21.08
N ALA A 184 5.69 -11.67 21.99
CA ALA A 184 5.33 -12.63 23.04
C ALA A 184 4.83 -13.99 22.50
N ARG A 185 4.42 -14.05 21.22
CA ARG A 185 3.91 -15.25 20.55
C ARG A 185 4.80 -15.76 19.43
N SER A 186 5.86 -15.02 19.12
CA SER A 186 6.78 -15.39 18.06
C SER A 186 7.62 -16.61 18.43
N ARG A 187 8.10 -17.31 17.42
CA ARG A 187 8.94 -18.48 17.57
C ARG A 187 10.20 -18.15 18.37
N LEU A 188 10.50 -18.99 19.37
CA LEU A 188 11.72 -18.92 20.14
C LEU A 188 12.77 -19.83 19.51
N VAL A 189 13.91 -19.29 19.16
CA VAL A 189 15.06 -20.05 18.67
C VAL A 189 16.03 -20.25 19.82
N GLY A 190 16.27 -21.51 20.17
CA GLY A 190 17.27 -21.95 21.14
C GLY A 190 18.56 -22.37 20.46
N GLY A 191 19.57 -22.72 21.26
CA GLY A 191 20.87 -23.23 20.79
C GLY A 191 21.97 -22.17 20.70
N VAL A 192 21.62 -20.90 20.66
CA VAL A 192 22.51 -19.74 20.82
C VAL A 192 22.02 -18.99 22.06
N LEU A 193 22.92 -18.70 23.03
CA LEU A 193 22.55 -17.92 24.21
C LEU A 193 22.72 -16.43 23.94
N PRO A 194 21.73 -15.59 24.32
CA PRO A 194 20.42 -15.95 24.87
C PRO A 194 19.44 -16.45 23.80
N ALA A 195 18.47 -17.28 24.21
CA ALA A 195 17.39 -17.67 23.32
C ALA A 195 16.63 -16.43 22.79
N THR A 196 16.42 -16.38 21.49
CA THR A 196 15.89 -15.18 20.79
C THR A 196 14.52 -15.47 20.20
N ARG A 197 13.58 -14.53 20.37
CA ARG A 197 12.29 -14.57 19.67
C ARG A 197 12.42 -13.97 18.28
N LEU A 198 11.85 -14.66 17.29
CA LEU A 198 11.84 -14.21 15.90
C LEU A 198 10.66 -13.28 15.65
N THR A 199 10.90 -11.99 15.79
CA THR A 199 9.89 -10.95 15.58
C THR A 199 9.96 -10.43 14.16
N MET A 200 8.81 -10.35 13.49
CA MET A 200 8.69 -9.77 12.16
C MET A 200 8.83 -8.25 12.25
N GLU A 201 9.55 -7.66 11.33
CA GLU A 201 9.36 -6.26 10.98
C GLU A 201 8.00 -6.08 10.29
N GLY A 202 7.46 -4.86 10.31
CA GLY A 202 6.20 -4.58 9.62
C GLY A 202 6.31 -4.85 8.12
N LEU A 203 5.91 -6.04 7.69
CA LEU A 203 6.02 -6.52 6.32
C LEU A 203 4.89 -5.96 5.46
N ALA A 204 5.22 -5.23 4.38
CA ALA A 204 4.23 -4.73 3.43
C ALA A 204 3.78 -5.86 2.50
N LEU A 205 2.49 -6.19 2.54
CA LEU A 205 1.86 -7.25 1.77
C LEU A 205 0.67 -6.74 0.99
N THR A 206 0.57 -7.12 -0.27
CA THR A 206 -0.61 -6.80 -1.08
C THR A 206 -1.82 -7.61 -0.65
N GLY A 207 -2.99 -6.96 -0.58
CA GLY A 207 -4.25 -7.66 -0.46
C GLY A 207 -4.52 -8.44 -1.74
N ALA A 208 -4.57 -9.77 -1.64
CA ALA A 208 -4.80 -10.65 -2.78
C ALA A 208 -6.30 -10.87 -3.01
N ALA A 209 -7.04 -11.19 -1.96
CA ALA A 209 -8.48 -11.40 -2.01
C ALA A 209 -9.13 -11.02 -0.68
N THR A 210 -10.43 -10.73 -0.70
CA THR A 210 -11.22 -10.49 0.51
C THR A 210 -12.57 -11.19 0.44
N ASP A 211 -12.97 -11.79 1.56
CA ASP A 211 -14.33 -12.20 1.84
C ASP A 211 -14.90 -11.22 2.88
N LYS A 212 -15.65 -10.23 2.40
CA LYS A 212 -16.17 -9.14 3.24
C LYS A 212 -17.23 -9.61 4.23
N ASP A 213 -17.98 -10.64 3.88
CA ASP A 213 -19.06 -11.19 4.71
C ASP A 213 -18.48 -11.97 5.88
N ARG A 214 -17.47 -12.78 5.64
CA ARG A 214 -16.72 -13.50 6.67
C ARG A 214 -15.67 -12.64 7.36
N GLY A 215 -15.35 -11.46 6.81
CA GLY A 215 -14.31 -10.55 7.31
C GLY A 215 -12.90 -11.13 7.16
N LEU A 216 -12.66 -11.87 6.07
CA LEU A 216 -11.38 -12.48 5.77
C LEU A 216 -10.61 -11.68 4.72
N LEU A 217 -9.31 -11.62 4.91
CA LEU A 217 -8.34 -11.00 4.01
C LEU A 217 -7.25 -12.01 3.70
N SER A 218 -6.99 -12.26 2.43
CA SER A 218 -5.86 -13.06 1.95
C SER A 218 -4.69 -12.16 1.57
N THR A 219 -3.50 -12.52 2.00
CA THR A 219 -2.22 -11.95 1.57
C THR A 219 -1.31 -13.06 1.09
N ILE A 220 -0.58 -12.85 0.00
CA ILE A 220 0.33 -13.83 -0.57
C ILE A 220 1.77 -13.33 -0.40
N VAL A 221 2.62 -14.16 0.13
CA VAL A 221 3.97 -13.83 0.58
C VAL A 221 4.97 -14.73 -0.11
N LEU A 222 5.98 -14.13 -0.74
CA LEU A 222 7.17 -14.83 -1.22
C LEU A 222 8.21 -14.86 -0.09
N GLU A 223 8.63 -16.04 0.29
CA GLU A 223 9.71 -16.26 1.26
C GLU A 223 11.05 -15.86 0.62
N MET A 224 11.61 -14.75 1.10
CA MET A 224 12.88 -14.19 0.63
C MET A 224 13.87 -13.98 1.79
N GLY A 225 13.67 -14.66 2.89
CA GLY A 225 14.41 -14.49 4.14
C GLY A 225 13.77 -13.50 5.11
N GLY A 226 14.26 -13.46 6.32
CA GLY A 226 13.83 -12.53 7.38
C GLY A 226 12.33 -12.63 7.70
N SER A 227 11.68 -11.48 7.77
CA SER A 227 10.27 -11.39 8.16
C SER A 227 9.30 -12.13 7.23
N ALA A 228 9.65 -12.28 5.94
CA ALA A 228 8.81 -12.98 4.98
C ALA A 228 8.69 -14.48 5.30
N ASP A 229 9.79 -15.12 5.70
CA ASP A 229 9.82 -16.54 6.05
C ASP A 229 9.01 -16.83 7.31
N LEU A 230 8.94 -15.87 8.25
CA LEU A 230 8.16 -16.01 9.48
C LEU A 230 6.64 -16.06 9.24
N CYS A 231 6.17 -15.67 8.07
CA CYS A 231 4.76 -15.79 7.70
C CYS A 231 4.30 -17.25 7.69
N ALA A 232 5.17 -18.18 7.31
CA ALA A 232 4.88 -19.62 7.34
C ALA A 232 4.78 -20.21 8.76
N ASP A 233 5.38 -19.56 9.73
CA ASP A 233 5.35 -19.97 11.15
C ASP A 233 4.10 -19.46 11.91
N LEU A 234 3.31 -18.58 11.32
CA LEU A 234 2.07 -18.07 11.93
C LEU A 234 1.04 -19.18 12.10
N ARG A 235 0.25 -19.13 13.16
CA ARG A 235 -0.70 -20.19 13.52
C ARG A 235 -2.14 -19.70 13.51
N PRO A 236 -3.09 -20.52 13.06
CA PRO A 236 -4.51 -20.19 13.15
C PRO A 236 -4.92 -19.80 14.59
N GLY A 237 -5.69 -18.70 14.71
CA GLY A 237 -6.07 -18.12 16.00
C GLY A 237 -5.04 -17.20 16.63
N GLU A 238 -3.82 -17.13 16.10
CA GLU A 238 -2.79 -16.22 16.58
C GLU A 238 -3.16 -14.77 16.30
N PRO A 239 -3.12 -13.84 17.28
CA PRO A 239 -3.31 -12.44 17.03
C PRO A 239 -2.10 -11.87 16.27
N VAL A 240 -2.37 -10.96 15.34
CA VAL A 240 -1.36 -10.25 14.57
C VAL A 240 -1.67 -8.75 14.53
N VAL A 241 -0.65 -7.93 14.30
CA VAL A 241 -0.84 -6.52 13.99
C VAL A 241 -1.06 -6.41 12.49
N LEU A 242 -2.21 -5.88 12.10
CA LEU A 242 -2.55 -5.60 10.71
C LEU A 242 -2.90 -4.12 10.58
N MET A 243 -2.12 -3.38 9.81
CA MET A 243 -2.37 -1.98 9.49
C MET A 243 -2.74 -1.84 8.03
N GLY A 244 -3.81 -1.11 7.75
CA GLY A 244 -4.33 -0.91 6.41
C GLY A 244 -5.86 -1.11 6.34
N PRO A 245 -6.45 -1.08 5.13
CA PRO A 245 -5.75 -0.94 3.85
C PRO A 245 -5.09 0.41 3.66
N THR A 246 -3.97 0.45 2.93
CA THR A 246 -3.24 1.67 2.60
C THR A 246 -2.82 1.66 1.13
N GLY A 247 -2.38 2.80 0.61
CA GLY A 247 -2.10 3.01 -0.80
C GLY A 247 -3.34 3.41 -1.61
N SER A 248 -3.09 4.03 -2.76
CA SER A 248 -4.14 4.39 -3.71
C SER A 248 -4.67 3.13 -4.40
N PRO A 249 -5.98 2.89 -4.42
CA PRO A 249 -6.55 1.77 -5.13
C PRO A 249 -6.37 1.93 -6.64
N THR A 250 -6.36 0.82 -7.37
CA THR A 250 -6.43 0.85 -8.82
C THR A 250 -7.75 1.47 -9.28
N HIS A 251 -7.67 2.42 -10.19
CA HIS A 251 -8.88 2.99 -10.80
C HIS A 251 -9.52 1.94 -11.73
N ILE A 252 -10.71 1.50 -11.39
CA ILE A 252 -11.48 0.52 -12.13
C ILE A 252 -12.54 1.26 -12.94
N ALA A 253 -12.34 1.36 -14.25
CA ALA A 253 -13.33 1.88 -15.17
C ALA A 253 -14.22 0.76 -15.72
N ALA A 254 -15.42 1.13 -16.19
CA ALA A 254 -16.36 0.18 -16.78
C ALA A 254 -16.13 0.01 -18.29
N ASN A 255 -16.44 -1.18 -18.80
CA ASN A 255 -16.48 -1.51 -20.24
C ASN A 255 -15.15 -1.26 -20.99
N GLU A 256 -14.00 -1.41 -20.31
CA GLU A 256 -12.68 -1.40 -20.92
C GLU A 256 -12.25 -2.82 -21.34
N THR A 257 -11.39 -2.93 -22.33
CA THR A 257 -10.59 -4.14 -22.57
C THR A 257 -9.23 -3.96 -21.91
N VAL A 258 -8.96 -4.73 -20.86
CA VAL A 258 -7.78 -4.56 -20.00
C VAL A 258 -6.80 -5.72 -20.21
N LEU A 259 -5.55 -5.36 -20.45
CA LEU A 259 -4.42 -6.29 -20.49
C LEU A 259 -3.72 -6.29 -19.13
N LEU A 260 -3.79 -7.41 -18.42
CA LEU A 260 -3.06 -7.63 -17.18
C LEU A 260 -1.81 -8.47 -17.46
N VAL A 261 -0.66 -8.05 -16.96
CA VAL A 261 0.62 -8.74 -17.15
C VAL A 261 1.28 -8.96 -15.79
N GLY A 262 1.26 -10.19 -15.33
CA GLY A 262 1.78 -10.59 -14.02
C GLY A 262 3.01 -11.47 -14.09
N GLY A 263 4.05 -11.14 -13.34
CA GLY A 263 5.26 -11.97 -13.23
C GLY A 263 5.47 -12.49 -11.81
N GLY A 264 5.51 -13.82 -11.66
CA GLY A 264 5.73 -14.47 -10.36
C GLY A 264 4.75 -13.97 -9.29
N LEU A 265 5.28 -13.39 -8.19
CA LEU A 265 4.45 -12.85 -7.10
C LEU A 265 3.52 -11.69 -7.54
N GLY A 266 3.84 -10.98 -8.63
CA GLY A 266 2.98 -9.91 -9.16
C GLY A 266 1.57 -10.38 -9.51
N ASN A 267 1.38 -11.66 -9.79
CA ASN A 267 0.06 -12.25 -10.01
C ASN A 267 -0.85 -12.15 -8.77
N ALA A 268 -0.29 -12.10 -7.55
CA ALA A 268 -1.06 -12.04 -6.31
C ALA A 268 -1.93 -10.77 -6.19
N VAL A 269 -1.55 -9.70 -6.88
CA VAL A 269 -2.30 -8.43 -6.90
C VAL A 269 -3.33 -8.41 -8.02
N LEU A 270 -2.93 -8.93 -9.18
CA LEU A 270 -3.66 -8.73 -10.44
C LEU A 270 -4.99 -9.46 -10.50
N PHE A 271 -5.15 -10.63 -9.87
CA PHE A 271 -6.44 -11.32 -9.94
C PHE A 271 -7.55 -10.56 -9.19
N SER A 272 -7.25 -9.84 -8.10
CA SER A 272 -8.25 -8.98 -7.47
C SER A 272 -8.62 -7.78 -8.33
N ILE A 273 -7.66 -7.23 -9.07
CA ILE A 273 -7.85 -6.13 -10.02
C ILE A 273 -8.68 -6.63 -11.22
N GLY A 274 -8.31 -7.78 -11.79
CA GLY A 274 -9.04 -8.38 -12.91
C GLY A 274 -10.50 -8.69 -12.57
N SER A 275 -10.75 -9.30 -11.41
CA SER A 275 -12.11 -9.54 -10.92
C SER A 275 -12.92 -8.26 -10.79
N ALA A 276 -12.29 -7.17 -10.32
CA ALA A 276 -12.96 -5.88 -10.20
C ALA A 276 -13.31 -5.26 -11.57
N PHE A 277 -12.42 -5.37 -12.56
CA PHE A 277 -12.71 -4.93 -13.94
C PHE A 277 -13.85 -5.75 -14.56
N ARG A 278 -13.83 -7.08 -14.43
CA ARG A 278 -14.91 -7.94 -14.93
C ARG A 278 -16.26 -7.61 -14.29
N ALA A 279 -16.27 -7.33 -12.98
CA ALA A 279 -17.47 -6.89 -12.27
C ALA A 279 -18.06 -5.57 -12.80
N GLN A 280 -17.25 -4.74 -13.49
CA GLN A 280 -17.68 -3.52 -14.16
C GLN A 280 -17.94 -3.71 -15.68
N GLY A 281 -18.08 -4.95 -16.14
CA GLY A 281 -18.37 -5.25 -17.55
C GLY A 281 -17.17 -5.17 -18.49
N SER A 282 -15.95 -5.00 -17.97
CA SER A 282 -14.72 -4.97 -18.76
C SER A 282 -14.29 -6.38 -19.17
N LYS A 283 -13.60 -6.49 -20.31
CA LYS A 283 -12.94 -7.71 -20.78
C LYS A 283 -11.51 -7.74 -20.26
N VAL A 284 -11.04 -8.89 -19.83
CA VAL A 284 -9.69 -9.05 -19.25
C VAL A 284 -8.90 -10.11 -20.00
N LEU A 285 -7.81 -9.66 -20.66
CA LEU A 285 -6.75 -10.51 -21.20
C LEU A 285 -5.62 -10.57 -20.18
N TYR A 286 -5.27 -11.75 -19.69
CA TYR A 286 -4.31 -11.90 -18.59
C TYR A 286 -3.09 -12.73 -19.04
N PHE A 287 -1.90 -12.14 -18.98
CA PHE A 287 -0.64 -12.85 -19.13
C PHE A 287 -0.04 -13.16 -17.75
N ALA A 288 0.00 -14.44 -17.39
CA ALA A 288 0.56 -14.92 -16.13
C ALA A 288 1.89 -15.63 -16.38
N GLY A 289 3.00 -14.95 -16.02
CA GLY A 289 4.35 -15.44 -16.26
C GLY A 289 5.01 -16.02 -15.02
N TYR A 290 5.70 -17.15 -15.19
CA TYR A 290 6.46 -17.84 -14.16
C TYR A 290 7.80 -18.33 -14.71
N LYS A 291 8.81 -18.41 -13.84
CA LYS A 291 10.12 -18.96 -14.21
C LYS A 291 10.09 -20.48 -14.26
N LYS A 292 9.43 -21.11 -13.31
CA LYS A 292 9.33 -22.56 -13.18
C LYS A 292 7.88 -23.01 -13.10
N MET A 293 7.62 -24.22 -13.52
CA MET A 293 6.28 -24.83 -13.46
C MET A 293 5.78 -24.95 -12.01
N ILE A 294 6.68 -25.24 -11.07
CA ILE A 294 6.35 -25.38 -9.63
C ILE A 294 5.93 -24.08 -8.97
N ASP A 295 6.22 -22.93 -9.59
CA ASP A 295 5.92 -21.61 -9.03
C ASP A 295 4.49 -21.14 -9.33
N ARG A 296 3.70 -21.90 -10.14
CA ARG A 296 2.33 -21.54 -10.47
C ARG A 296 1.39 -21.76 -9.28
N TYR A 297 0.61 -20.75 -8.95
CA TYR A 297 -0.36 -20.77 -7.86
C TYR A 297 -1.65 -20.04 -8.23
N LYS A 298 -2.73 -20.26 -7.47
CA LYS A 298 -4.01 -19.56 -7.61
C LYS A 298 -4.57 -19.58 -9.04
N VAL A 299 -4.51 -20.76 -9.67
CA VAL A 299 -4.95 -20.94 -11.06
C VAL A 299 -6.42 -20.57 -11.23
N GLU A 300 -7.29 -21.09 -10.37
CA GLU A 300 -8.73 -20.86 -10.42
C GLU A 300 -9.08 -19.36 -10.23
N GLU A 301 -8.40 -18.68 -9.29
CA GLU A 301 -8.63 -17.27 -9.03
C GLU A 301 -8.15 -16.37 -10.19
N ILE A 302 -7.02 -16.71 -10.82
CA ILE A 302 -6.50 -16.00 -12.00
C ILE A 302 -7.45 -16.20 -13.19
N GLU A 303 -7.90 -17.42 -13.41
CA GLU A 303 -8.86 -17.73 -14.47
C GLU A 303 -10.22 -17.10 -14.24
N ALA A 304 -10.72 -17.08 -13.01
CA ALA A 304 -11.94 -16.37 -12.67
C ALA A 304 -11.85 -14.85 -12.88
N ALA A 305 -10.64 -14.30 -12.76
CA ALA A 305 -10.37 -12.88 -12.96
C ALA A 305 -10.17 -12.46 -14.42
N SER A 306 -10.21 -13.40 -15.37
CA SER A 306 -9.91 -13.13 -16.78
C SER A 306 -10.92 -13.82 -17.73
N ASP A 307 -11.07 -13.25 -18.92
CA ASP A 307 -11.81 -13.87 -20.03
C ASP A 307 -10.88 -14.78 -20.85
N VAL A 308 -9.60 -14.40 -20.95
CA VAL A 308 -8.54 -15.18 -21.56
C VAL A 308 -7.31 -15.10 -20.70
N THR A 309 -6.73 -16.25 -20.34
CA THR A 309 -5.42 -16.33 -19.68
C THR A 309 -4.38 -16.90 -20.66
N VAL A 310 -3.23 -16.26 -20.72
CA VAL A 310 -2.04 -16.76 -21.39
C VAL A 310 -0.99 -17.13 -20.33
N TRP A 311 -0.81 -18.43 -20.13
CA TRP A 311 0.13 -18.97 -19.15
C TRP A 311 1.52 -19.04 -19.78
N CYS A 312 2.47 -18.26 -19.30
CA CYS A 312 3.86 -18.23 -19.76
C CYS A 312 4.77 -18.90 -18.73
N CYS A 313 5.68 -19.76 -19.19
CA CYS A 313 6.68 -20.41 -18.35
C CYS A 313 8.03 -20.46 -19.07
N ASP A 314 9.10 -20.02 -18.39
CA ASP A 314 10.45 -20.12 -18.96
C ASP A 314 10.94 -21.57 -19.02
N GLU A 315 10.39 -22.45 -18.15
CA GLU A 315 10.75 -23.85 -18.05
C GLU A 315 9.90 -24.73 -19.00
N SER A 316 10.57 -25.59 -19.77
CA SER A 316 9.92 -26.61 -20.62
C SER A 316 9.49 -27.82 -19.78
N PRO A 317 8.36 -28.47 -20.07
CA PRO A 317 7.47 -28.29 -21.24
C PRO A 317 6.47 -27.14 -21.09
N GLY A 318 6.46 -26.40 -19.99
CA GLY A 318 5.50 -25.32 -19.73
C GLY A 318 4.17 -25.82 -19.15
N PHE A 319 3.16 -24.95 -19.22
CA PHE A 319 1.83 -25.26 -18.70
C PHE A 319 0.91 -25.77 -19.80
N GLU A 320 -0.13 -26.49 -19.39
CA GLU A 320 -1.27 -26.80 -20.24
C GLU A 320 -2.46 -25.89 -19.87
N PRO A 321 -3.25 -25.42 -20.86
CA PRO A 321 -4.43 -24.62 -20.59
C PRO A 321 -5.52 -25.48 -19.93
N THR A 322 -6.17 -24.92 -18.91
CA THR A 322 -7.27 -25.59 -18.19
C THR A 322 -8.64 -25.25 -18.78
N ARG A 323 -8.75 -24.09 -19.48
CA ARG A 323 -9.97 -23.67 -20.19
C ARG A 323 -9.73 -23.62 -21.69
N ALA A 324 -10.76 -23.94 -22.47
CA ALA A 324 -10.68 -24.01 -23.94
C ALA A 324 -10.25 -22.71 -24.64
N GLY A 325 -10.50 -21.54 -24.03
CA GLY A 325 -10.09 -20.23 -24.57
C GLY A 325 -8.67 -19.79 -24.19
N ASP A 326 -8.09 -20.44 -23.19
CA ASP A 326 -6.79 -20.06 -22.66
C ASP A 326 -5.64 -20.54 -23.55
N LYS A 327 -4.47 -19.94 -23.38
CA LYS A 327 -3.28 -20.23 -24.15
C LYS A 327 -2.09 -20.51 -23.23
N CYS A 328 -1.11 -21.22 -23.76
CA CYS A 328 0.15 -21.47 -23.07
C CYS A 328 1.32 -21.11 -23.98
N PHE A 329 2.41 -20.65 -23.36
CA PHE A 329 3.62 -20.31 -24.07
C PHE A 329 4.86 -20.72 -23.25
N VAL A 330 5.81 -21.41 -23.87
CA VAL A 330 7.11 -21.73 -23.27
C VAL A 330 8.09 -20.63 -23.63
N GLY A 331 8.51 -19.87 -22.64
CA GLY A 331 9.38 -18.71 -22.77
C GLY A 331 8.91 -17.56 -21.89
N ASN A 332 9.62 -16.43 -21.96
CA ASN A 332 9.31 -15.28 -21.13
C ASN A 332 8.02 -14.56 -21.59
N ILE A 333 7.47 -13.79 -20.66
CA ILE A 333 6.16 -13.16 -20.84
C ILE A 333 6.08 -12.22 -22.05
N VAL A 334 7.18 -11.51 -22.39
CA VAL A 334 7.24 -10.61 -23.56
C VAL A 334 7.18 -11.40 -24.86
N GLN A 335 7.88 -12.53 -24.93
CA GLN A 335 7.81 -13.45 -26.08
C GLN A 335 6.39 -14.04 -26.22
N GLY A 336 5.76 -14.40 -25.09
CA GLY A 336 4.36 -14.86 -25.08
C GLY A 336 3.40 -13.78 -25.58
N MET A 337 3.57 -12.53 -25.16
CA MET A 337 2.76 -11.39 -25.64
C MET A 337 2.96 -11.17 -27.15
N GLN A 338 4.17 -11.28 -27.64
CA GLN A 338 4.47 -11.14 -29.07
C GLN A 338 3.86 -12.30 -29.87
N ALA A 339 4.04 -13.55 -29.42
CA ALA A 339 3.45 -14.73 -30.06
C ALA A 339 1.91 -14.64 -30.14
N TYR A 340 1.29 -14.12 -29.08
CA TYR A 340 -0.15 -13.85 -29.06
C TYR A 340 -0.55 -12.78 -30.07
N ALA A 341 0.17 -11.66 -30.11
CA ALA A 341 -0.07 -10.53 -30.99
C ALA A 341 0.13 -10.90 -32.48
N ASP A 342 1.11 -11.75 -32.78
CA ASP A 342 1.41 -12.25 -34.13
C ASP A 342 0.46 -13.40 -34.57
N GLY A 343 -0.47 -13.83 -33.70
CA GLY A 343 -1.43 -14.91 -34.00
C GLY A 343 -0.87 -16.32 -33.88
N ASN A 344 0.37 -16.48 -33.41
CA ASN A 344 1.07 -17.78 -33.32
C ASN A 344 0.48 -18.71 -32.24
N LEU A 345 -0.41 -18.21 -31.37
CA LEU A 345 -1.12 -19.00 -30.37
C LEU A 345 -2.54 -19.41 -30.82
N GLY A 346 -2.83 -19.25 -32.12
CA GLY A 346 -4.12 -19.60 -32.72
C GLY A 346 -5.20 -18.56 -32.44
N HIS A 347 -6.47 -18.94 -32.70
CA HIS A 347 -7.59 -18.02 -32.54
C HIS A 347 -7.75 -17.53 -31.10
N THR A 348 -7.97 -16.24 -30.94
CA THR A 348 -8.10 -15.54 -29.66
C THR A 348 -9.39 -14.73 -29.60
N MET A 349 -10.07 -14.74 -28.44
CA MET A 349 -11.33 -14.00 -28.23
C MET A 349 -11.12 -12.48 -28.08
N ILE A 350 -9.95 -12.07 -27.58
CA ILE A 350 -9.58 -10.66 -27.38
C ILE A 350 -8.37 -10.39 -28.25
N GLN A 351 -8.46 -9.37 -29.10
CA GLN A 351 -7.35 -8.98 -29.96
C GLN A 351 -6.53 -7.85 -29.30
N MET A 352 -5.21 -7.84 -29.51
CA MET A 352 -4.34 -6.80 -28.94
C MET A 352 -4.77 -5.35 -29.31
N PRO A 353 -5.25 -5.05 -30.53
CA PRO A 353 -5.75 -3.71 -30.86
C PRO A 353 -7.02 -3.29 -30.12
N GLU A 354 -7.72 -4.21 -29.43
CA GLU A 354 -8.90 -3.88 -28.62
C GLU A 354 -8.51 -3.36 -27.21
N VAL A 355 -7.25 -3.53 -26.80
CA VAL A 355 -6.79 -3.18 -25.46
C VAL A 355 -6.86 -1.67 -25.24
N ASP A 356 -7.55 -1.26 -24.19
CA ASP A 356 -7.69 0.13 -23.75
C ASP A 356 -6.73 0.49 -22.62
N ARG A 357 -6.29 -0.51 -21.86
CA ARG A 357 -5.44 -0.31 -20.66
C ARG A 357 -4.49 -1.47 -20.46
N ILE A 358 -3.27 -1.17 -20.07
CA ILE A 358 -2.24 -2.17 -19.74
C ILE A 358 -1.82 -1.97 -18.29
N ILE A 359 -1.90 -3.01 -17.47
CA ILE A 359 -1.44 -3.03 -16.08
C ILE A 359 -0.40 -4.13 -15.94
N VAL A 360 0.79 -3.76 -15.48
CA VAL A 360 1.94 -4.65 -15.37
C VAL A 360 2.47 -4.68 -13.94
N ILE A 361 2.54 -5.86 -13.34
CA ILE A 361 3.08 -6.04 -11.99
C ILE A 361 4.04 -7.23 -11.97
N GLY A 362 5.27 -6.98 -11.51
CA GLY A 362 6.31 -7.99 -11.41
C GLY A 362 7.65 -7.39 -11.01
N SER A 363 8.74 -8.07 -11.32
CA SER A 363 10.08 -7.53 -11.09
C SER A 363 10.35 -6.30 -11.96
N ASP A 364 11.21 -5.40 -11.49
CA ASP A 364 11.61 -4.20 -12.25
C ASP A 364 12.10 -4.54 -13.65
N ALA A 365 12.88 -5.62 -13.77
CA ALA A 365 13.38 -6.08 -15.05
C ALA A 365 12.25 -6.50 -16.01
N MET A 366 11.24 -7.22 -15.51
CA MET A 366 10.07 -7.62 -16.30
C MET A 366 9.23 -6.41 -16.69
N MET A 367 8.90 -5.53 -15.75
CA MET A 367 8.13 -4.32 -16.03
C MET A 367 8.83 -3.43 -17.07
N ALA A 368 10.14 -3.25 -16.96
CA ALA A 368 10.94 -2.52 -17.95
C ALA A 368 10.97 -3.22 -19.32
N ALA A 369 11.00 -4.57 -19.35
CA ALA A 369 10.94 -5.32 -20.60
C ALA A 369 9.58 -5.16 -21.30
N VAL A 370 8.48 -5.24 -20.57
CA VAL A 370 7.12 -4.99 -21.11
C VAL A 370 6.97 -3.54 -21.59
N ALA A 371 7.49 -2.56 -20.84
CA ALA A 371 7.49 -1.17 -21.25
C ALA A 371 8.24 -0.95 -22.57
N ARG A 372 9.42 -1.56 -22.73
CA ARG A 372 10.16 -1.52 -24.01
C ARG A 372 9.41 -2.22 -25.13
N ALA A 373 8.82 -3.39 -24.86
CA ALA A 373 8.05 -4.13 -25.85
C ALA A 373 6.84 -3.33 -26.35
N ARG A 374 6.15 -2.61 -25.47
CA ARG A 374 5.02 -1.71 -25.81
C ARG A 374 5.40 -0.67 -26.87
N HIS A 375 6.56 -0.06 -26.73
CA HIS A 375 7.07 0.93 -27.69
C HIS A 375 7.87 0.33 -28.85
N GLY A 376 8.15 -0.96 -28.82
CA GLY A 376 8.90 -1.72 -29.82
C GLY A 376 8.04 -2.76 -30.53
N VAL A 377 8.29 -4.04 -30.25
CA VAL A 377 7.71 -5.19 -30.97
C VAL A 377 6.18 -5.27 -30.88
N LEU A 378 5.57 -4.75 -29.83
CA LEU A 378 4.11 -4.76 -29.65
C LEU A 378 3.43 -3.49 -30.19
N HIS A 379 4.17 -2.43 -30.47
CA HIS A 379 3.59 -1.13 -30.85
C HIS A 379 2.59 -1.21 -32.01
N ARG A 380 2.96 -1.98 -33.07
CA ARG A 380 2.09 -2.16 -34.27
C ARG A 380 0.79 -2.93 -33.99
N HIS A 381 0.73 -3.66 -32.87
CA HIS A 381 -0.41 -4.48 -32.49
C HIS A 381 -1.31 -3.83 -31.46
N LEU A 382 -0.88 -2.72 -30.88
CA LEU A 382 -1.65 -1.99 -29.89
C LEU A 382 -2.45 -0.85 -30.52
N LYS A 383 -3.46 -0.41 -29.79
CA LYS A 383 -4.26 0.75 -30.16
C LYS A 383 -3.39 2.01 -30.29
N ALA A 384 -3.68 2.88 -31.25
CA ALA A 384 -2.97 4.14 -31.37
C ALA A 384 -3.09 4.96 -30.08
N GLY A 385 -1.96 5.42 -29.56
CA GLY A 385 -1.88 6.17 -28.29
C GLY A 385 -1.37 5.38 -27.08
N HIS A 386 -1.14 4.09 -27.24
CA HIS A 386 -0.45 3.26 -26.22
C HIS A 386 1.06 3.36 -26.27
#